data_6fc7b99a0a6d0e70796ec03009d7252f
#
_entry.id   6fc7b99a0a6d0e70796ec03009d7252f
#
_cell.length_a   1.000
_cell.length_b   1.000
_cell.length_c   1.000
_cell.angle_alpha   90.00
_cell.angle_beta   90.00
_cell.angle_gamma   90.00
#
_symmetry.space_group_name_H-M   'P 1'
#
loop_
_entity.id
_entity.type
_entity.pdbx_description
1 polymer ?
#
loop_
_entity_poly.entity_id
_entity_poly.type
_entity_poly.pdbx_seq_one_letter_code
_entity_poly.pdbx_strand_id
1 'polypeptide(L)' 'MKKGTVKEFDLTKGYGFIIGEDNEDYLVHVGGLREFLKSKRVPAGQRVSLDVDFRFRGDKAINVKID' A
#
# COMPACT_ATOMS: atom_id res chain seq x y z
N MET A 1 7.65 8.48 -7.73
CA MET A 1 6.77 7.45 -7.11
C MET A 1 7.46 6.11 -7.16
N LYS A 2 7.31 5.36 -6.09
CA LYS A 2 7.77 3.98 -6.06
C LYS A 2 6.70 3.06 -6.60
N LYS A 3 7.09 1.88 -7.06
CA LYS A 3 6.17 0.84 -7.48
C LYS A 3 6.35 -0.38 -6.61
N GLY A 4 5.28 -1.13 -6.46
CA GLY A 4 5.31 -2.34 -5.67
C GLY A 4 4.13 -3.25 -5.97
N THR A 5 4.01 -4.28 -5.15
CA THR A 5 2.95 -5.27 -5.27
C THR A 5 2.32 -5.49 -3.91
N VAL A 6 1.00 -5.51 -3.86
CA VAL A 6 0.29 -5.77 -2.61
C VAL A 6 0.61 -7.17 -2.14
N LYS A 7 1.15 -7.28 -0.93
CA LYS A 7 1.42 -8.57 -0.29
C LYS A 7 0.14 -9.09 0.36
N GLU A 8 -0.46 -8.25 1.19
CA GLU A 8 -1.74 -8.55 1.82
C GLU A 8 -2.36 -7.26 2.31
N PHE A 9 -3.66 -7.24 2.41
CA PHE A 9 -4.39 -6.13 3.02
C PHE A 9 -5.66 -6.65 3.68
N ASP A 10 -5.83 -6.31 4.94
CA ASP A 10 -7.01 -6.69 5.71
C ASP A 10 -7.90 -5.47 5.89
N LEU A 11 -9.01 -5.43 5.15
CA LEU A 11 -9.96 -4.32 5.22
C LEU A 11 -10.63 -4.22 6.58
N THR A 12 -10.79 -5.33 7.27
CA THR A 12 -11.39 -5.35 8.62
C THR A 12 -10.48 -4.66 9.62
N LYS A 13 -9.16 -4.89 9.51
CA LYS A 13 -8.18 -4.26 10.38
C LYS A 13 -7.78 -2.87 9.90
N GLY A 14 -7.97 -2.58 8.62
CA GLY A 14 -7.66 -1.29 8.04
C GLY A 14 -6.20 -1.07 7.69
N TYR A 15 -5.40 -2.12 7.55
CA TYR A 15 -4.00 -2.02 7.16
C TYR A 15 -3.50 -3.28 6.45
N GLY A 16 -2.36 -3.13 5.82
CA GLY A 16 -1.70 -4.24 5.15
C GLY A 16 -0.28 -3.87 4.75
N PHE A 17 0.30 -4.64 3.84
CA PHE A 17 1.68 -4.46 3.40
C PHE A 17 1.80 -4.51 1.90
N ILE A 18 2.74 -3.70 1.40
CA ILE A 18 3.14 -3.70 0.00
C ILE A 18 4.63 -4.03 -0.04
N ILE A 19 5.02 -4.92 -0.95
CA ILE A 19 6.44 -5.19 -1.23
C ILE A 19 6.86 -4.27 -2.37
N GLY A 20 7.80 -3.36 -2.08
CA GLY A 20 8.34 -2.47 -3.10
C GLY A 20 9.27 -3.20 -4.06
N GLU A 21 9.57 -2.56 -5.18
CA GLU A 21 10.54 -3.09 -6.15
C GLU A 21 11.95 -3.18 -5.55
N ASP A 22 12.20 -2.45 -4.47
CA ASP A 22 13.44 -2.49 -3.71
C ASP A 22 13.49 -3.65 -2.70
N ASN A 23 12.49 -4.53 -2.71
CA ASN A 23 12.29 -5.65 -1.78
C ASN A 23 12.05 -5.23 -0.33
N GLU A 24 11.67 -3.97 -0.12
CA GLU A 24 11.31 -3.49 1.21
C GLU A 24 9.81 -3.63 1.42
N ASP A 25 9.42 -3.97 2.64
CA ASP A 25 8.01 -4.01 3.02
C ASP A 25 7.58 -2.61 3.46
N TYR A 26 6.44 -2.18 2.95
CA TYR A 26 5.85 -0.89 3.32
C TYR A 26 4.50 -1.12 3.97
N LEU A 27 4.32 -0.60 5.16
CA LEU A 27 3.02 -0.62 5.82
C LEU A 27 2.08 0.34 5.10
N VAL A 28 0.88 -0.12 4.80
CA VAL A 28 -0.14 0.73 4.18
C VAL A 28 -1.39 0.73 5.05
N HIS A 29 -1.88 1.93 5.34
CA HIS A 29 -3.10 2.13 6.10
C HIS A 29 -4.23 2.45 5.13
N VAL A 30 -5.47 2.11 5.51
CA VAL A 30 -6.65 2.32 4.66
C VAL A 30 -6.75 3.78 4.17
N GLY A 31 -6.33 4.74 5.00
CA GLY A 31 -6.33 6.14 4.61
C GLY A 31 -5.38 6.48 3.46
N GLY A 32 -4.40 5.61 3.16
CA GLY A 32 -3.48 5.79 2.04
C GLY A 32 -3.96 5.16 0.74
N LEU A 33 -5.13 4.55 0.73
CA LEU A 33 -5.64 3.77 -0.39
C LEU A 33 -6.81 4.46 -1.08
N ARG A 34 -6.65 5.71 -1.48
CA ARG A 34 -7.76 6.51 -2.00
C ARG A 34 -8.55 5.83 -3.13
N GLU A 35 -7.85 5.24 -4.08
CA GLU A 35 -8.51 4.59 -5.21
C GLU A 35 -9.16 3.27 -4.82
N PHE A 36 -8.55 2.55 -3.89
CA PHE A 36 -9.06 1.25 -3.46
C PHE A 36 -10.31 1.36 -2.59
N LEU A 37 -10.56 2.52 -1.99
CA LEU A 37 -11.77 2.73 -1.19
C LEU A 37 -13.03 2.54 -2.02
N LYS A 38 -12.98 2.88 -3.29
CA LYS A 38 -14.12 2.73 -4.19
C LYS A 38 -14.35 1.29 -4.61
N SER A 39 -13.29 0.53 -4.76
CA SER A 39 -13.37 -0.86 -5.21
C SER A 39 -13.69 -1.84 -4.09
N LYS A 40 -13.49 -1.42 -2.84
CA LYS A 40 -13.72 -2.24 -1.65
C LYS A 40 -12.85 -3.49 -1.55
N ARG A 41 -11.83 -3.59 -2.39
CA ARG A 41 -10.93 -4.76 -2.40
C ARG A 41 -9.52 -4.33 -2.74
N VAL A 42 -8.57 -4.92 -2.04
CA VAL A 42 -7.14 -4.74 -2.34
C VAL A 42 -6.56 -6.15 -2.47
N PRO A 43 -6.61 -6.73 -3.67
CA PRO A 43 -6.19 -8.11 -3.82
C PRO A 43 -4.68 -8.26 -3.72
N ALA A 44 -4.23 -9.35 -3.09
CA ALA A 44 -2.82 -9.69 -3.08
C ALA A 44 -2.34 -9.90 -4.51
N GLY A 45 -1.13 -9.41 -4.80
CA GLY A 45 -0.56 -9.49 -6.15
C GLY A 45 -0.87 -8.28 -7.04
N GLN A 46 -1.73 -7.37 -6.58
CA GLN A 46 -2.04 -6.17 -7.36
C GLN A 46 -0.82 -5.26 -7.44
N ARG A 47 -0.46 -4.87 -8.65
CA ARG A 47 0.60 -3.88 -8.87
C ARG A 47 0.09 -2.48 -8.55
N VAL A 48 0.89 -1.73 -7.83
CA VAL A 48 0.52 -0.38 -7.38
C VAL A 48 1.70 0.57 -7.51
N SER A 49 1.40 1.86 -7.56
CA SER A 49 2.39 2.90 -7.34
C SER A 49 2.11 3.54 -5.99
N LEU A 50 3.14 4.02 -5.32
CA LEU A 50 3.02 4.54 -3.96
C LEU A 50 4.06 5.62 -3.71
N ASP A 51 3.76 6.47 -2.73
CA ASP A 51 4.73 7.36 -2.12
C ASP A 51 5.08 6.84 -0.74
N VAL A 52 6.23 7.23 -0.21
CA VAL A 52 6.69 6.81 1.10
C VAL A 52 6.67 8.00 2.04
N ASP A 53 6.08 7.81 3.20
CA ASP A 53 6.06 8.82 4.25
C ASP A 53 7.14 8.48 5.28
N PHE A 54 8.22 9.24 5.29
CA PHE A 54 9.37 9.00 6.17
C PHE A 54 9.19 9.59 7.58
N ARG A 55 8.05 10.24 7.86
CA ARG A 55 7.80 10.84 9.18
C ARG A 55 7.51 9.81 10.26
N PHE A 56 7.19 8.58 9.87
CA PHE A 56 6.89 7.50 10.79
C PHE A 56 8.07 6.56 10.93
N ARG A 57 8.14 5.88 12.06
CA ARG A 57 9.11 4.80 12.24
C ARG A 57 8.78 3.69 11.26
N GLY A 58 9.74 3.36 10.45
CA GLY A 58 9.53 2.41 9.37
C GLY A 58 8.84 3.08 8.19
N ASP A 59 8.88 2.43 7.08
CA ASP A 59 8.38 2.98 5.84
C ASP A 59 6.88 2.76 5.73
N LYS A 60 6.17 3.86 5.60
CA LYS A 60 4.71 3.86 5.44
C LYS A 60 4.36 4.28 4.04
N ALA A 61 3.56 3.47 3.36
CA ALA A 61 3.07 3.79 2.03
C ALA A 61 1.87 4.72 2.11
N ILE A 62 1.88 5.76 1.28
CA ILE A 62 0.78 6.72 1.15
C ILE A 62 0.49 6.94 -0.32
N ASN A 63 -0.66 7.51 -0.63
CA ASN A 63 -1.08 7.80 -2.01
C ASN A 63 -0.97 6.58 -2.92
N VAL A 64 -1.39 5.43 -2.43
CA VAL A 64 -1.32 4.18 -3.18
C VAL A 64 -2.35 4.19 -4.29
N LYS A 65 -1.91 3.90 -5.51
CA LYS A 65 -2.75 3.90 -6.69
C LYS A 65 -2.53 2.61 -7.47
N ILE A 66 -3.55 2.20 -8.20
CA ILE A 66 -3.43 1.08 -9.13
C ILE A 66 -2.46 1.48 -10.24
N ASP A 67 -1.47 0.65 -10.46
CA ASP A 67 -0.47 0.90 -11.49
C ASP A 67 -0.98 0.49 -12.86
#